data_f005888f609630e903c94e02af582a0e
#
_entry.id   f005888f609630e903c94e02af582a0e
#
_cell.length_a   1.000
_cell.length_b   1.000
_cell.length_c   1.000
_cell.angle_alpha   90.00
_cell.angle_beta   90.00
_cell.angle_gamma   90.00
#
_symmetry.space_group_name_H-M   'P 1'
#
loop_
_entity.id
_entity.type
_entity.pdbx_description
1 polymer ?
#
loop_
_entity_poly.entity_id
_entity_poly.type
_entity_poly.pdbx_seq_one_letter_code
_entity_poly.pdbx_strand_id
1 'polypeptide(L)'
;MALKRILAVDDEPFNLEIIEEILEDLDFELKMVNSGPECLEVVEEFDPQVILLDVSMPQMSGYDVCRKLKENPNTQKIIVMFVSARGTVEERMEGYSVGAEDYIVKPFSHNELKLKLQHLNQVLIEKESLEQQVEDATSTAFNAMANSSEMGQIVNYIEHIGSIDNEHELGKAFLNCLGAFDLQSNVEFRLDGEVLHFSVSGVCSPIVIELFEMLKSKGRLHEFSNRILVNYEMISLLILNMPEQDPDKHGRIRDHICFLVS
;
A
#
# COMPACT_ATOMS: atom_id res chain seq x y z
N MET A 1 -7.79 -1.06 12.04
CA MET A 1 -9.15 -1.69 12.12
C MET A 1 -9.62 -1.70 13.55
N ALA A 2 -10.73 -1.08 13.87
CA ALA A 2 -11.32 -1.25 15.20
C ALA A 2 -11.55 -2.74 15.47
N LEU A 3 -11.40 -3.17 16.72
CA LEU A 3 -11.69 -4.54 17.15
C LEU A 3 -13.13 -4.90 16.75
N LYS A 4 -13.31 -5.95 15.99
CA LYS A 4 -14.63 -6.41 15.52
C LYS A 4 -14.90 -7.86 15.83
N ARG A 5 -13.91 -8.75 15.71
CA ARG A 5 -14.07 -10.19 15.86
C ARG A 5 -13.26 -10.70 17.04
N ILE A 6 -13.94 -11.37 17.95
CA ILE A 6 -13.38 -12.00 19.15
C ILE A 6 -13.67 -13.49 19.11
N LEU A 7 -12.67 -14.31 19.33
CA LEU A 7 -12.84 -15.77 19.53
C LEU A 7 -12.64 -16.06 21.01
N ALA A 8 -13.66 -16.62 21.67
CA ALA A 8 -13.57 -17.09 23.05
C ALA A 8 -13.39 -18.61 23.09
N VAL A 9 -12.44 -19.07 23.87
CA VAL A 9 -12.04 -20.50 23.97
C VAL A 9 -11.98 -20.92 25.43
N ASP A 10 -12.89 -21.78 25.84
CA ASP A 10 -12.97 -22.28 27.20
C ASP A 10 -13.72 -23.64 27.21
N ASP A 11 -13.22 -24.65 27.89
CA ASP A 11 -13.86 -25.96 27.94
C ASP A 11 -15.10 -26.02 28.86
N GLU A 12 -15.30 -24.99 29.67
CA GLU A 12 -16.50 -24.82 30.50
C GLU A 12 -17.53 -23.89 29.82
N PRO A 13 -18.70 -24.40 29.35
CA PRO A 13 -19.70 -23.57 28.63
C PRO A 13 -20.16 -22.36 29.44
N PHE A 14 -20.24 -22.51 30.77
CA PHE A 14 -20.67 -21.42 31.68
C PHE A 14 -19.70 -20.20 31.60
N ASN A 15 -18.40 -20.43 31.41
CA ASN A 15 -17.44 -19.33 31.25
C ASN A 15 -17.65 -18.58 29.93
N LEU A 16 -18.02 -19.31 28.87
CA LEU A 16 -18.34 -18.72 27.57
C LEU A 16 -19.62 -17.89 27.63
N GLU A 17 -20.66 -18.38 28.34
CA GLU A 17 -21.91 -17.62 28.57
C GLU A 17 -21.64 -16.30 29.29
N ILE A 18 -20.77 -16.30 30.32
CA ILE A 18 -20.36 -15.06 31.01
C ILE A 18 -19.66 -14.08 30.05
N ILE A 19 -18.76 -14.57 29.21
CA ILE A 19 -18.07 -13.72 28.21
C ILE A 19 -19.10 -13.17 27.22
N GLU A 20 -20.02 -13.97 26.73
CA GLU A 20 -21.08 -13.57 25.81
C GLU A 20 -21.94 -12.46 26.44
N GLU A 21 -22.43 -12.64 27.69
CA GLU A 21 -23.20 -11.63 28.42
C GLU A 21 -22.43 -10.31 28.59
N ILE A 22 -21.12 -10.38 28.88
CA ILE A 22 -20.28 -9.19 29.01
C ILE A 22 -20.14 -8.43 27.69
N LEU A 23 -20.12 -9.14 26.57
CA LEU A 23 -19.87 -8.58 25.25
C LEU A 23 -21.14 -8.23 24.47
N GLU A 24 -22.33 -8.64 24.95
CA GLU A 24 -23.63 -8.45 24.29
C GLU A 24 -23.92 -6.97 23.95
N ASP A 25 -23.57 -6.06 24.86
CA ASP A 25 -23.76 -4.61 24.66
C ASP A 25 -22.68 -3.95 23.76
N LEU A 26 -21.71 -4.72 23.29
CA LEU A 26 -20.59 -4.21 22.49
C LEU A 26 -20.74 -4.69 21.05
N ASP A 27 -20.33 -3.86 20.10
CA ASP A 27 -20.44 -4.15 18.65
C ASP A 27 -19.28 -5.06 18.20
N PHE A 28 -19.23 -6.30 18.78
CA PHE A 28 -18.26 -7.34 18.41
C PHE A 28 -18.96 -8.56 17.84
N GLU A 29 -18.37 -9.15 16.83
CA GLU A 29 -18.71 -10.49 16.37
C GLU A 29 -17.97 -11.50 17.26
N LEU A 30 -18.72 -12.21 18.11
CA LEU A 30 -18.19 -13.21 19.02
C LEU A 30 -18.37 -14.60 18.44
N LYS A 31 -17.30 -15.39 18.36
CA LYS A 31 -17.35 -16.83 18.13
C LYS A 31 -16.84 -17.54 19.37
N MET A 32 -17.49 -18.62 19.76
CA MET A 32 -17.15 -19.41 20.93
C MET A 32 -16.83 -20.84 20.54
N VAL A 33 -15.80 -21.42 21.14
CA VAL A 33 -15.36 -22.81 20.93
C VAL A 33 -14.94 -23.43 22.25
N ASN A 34 -15.08 -24.76 22.37
CA ASN A 34 -14.94 -25.45 23.64
C ASN A 34 -13.58 -26.18 23.81
N SER A 35 -12.64 -26.01 22.88
CA SER A 35 -11.36 -26.70 22.98
C SER A 35 -10.26 -26.02 22.18
N GLY A 36 -8.99 -26.29 22.56
CA GLY A 36 -7.84 -25.82 21.83
C GLY A 36 -7.76 -26.33 20.37
N PRO A 37 -8.00 -27.60 20.07
CA PRO A 37 -8.07 -28.11 18.71
C PRO A 37 -9.10 -27.36 17.85
N GLU A 38 -10.34 -27.19 18.35
CA GLU A 38 -11.39 -26.47 17.64
C GLU A 38 -11.01 -25.00 17.37
N CYS A 39 -10.35 -24.36 18.33
CA CYS A 39 -9.80 -23.01 18.13
C CYS A 39 -8.87 -22.96 16.91
N LEU A 40 -7.94 -23.91 16.80
CA LEU A 40 -6.99 -23.94 15.69
C LEU A 40 -7.65 -24.28 14.34
N GLU A 41 -8.77 -25.00 14.33
CA GLU A 41 -9.53 -25.30 13.11
C GLU A 41 -10.28 -24.08 12.58
N VAL A 42 -10.86 -23.26 13.48
CA VAL A 42 -11.74 -22.16 13.06
C VAL A 42 -11.03 -20.81 12.92
N VAL A 43 -9.82 -20.67 13.49
CA VAL A 43 -9.15 -19.39 13.65
C VAL A 43 -8.79 -18.73 12.32
N GLU A 44 -8.36 -19.48 11.32
CA GLU A 44 -7.99 -18.92 10.00
C GLU A 44 -9.21 -18.48 9.21
N GLU A 45 -10.34 -19.21 9.29
CA GLU A 45 -11.58 -18.85 8.61
C GLU A 45 -12.27 -17.66 9.28
N PHE A 46 -12.33 -17.66 10.61
CA PHE A 46 -12.98 -16.61 11.38
C PHE A 46 -12.14 -15.32 11.42
N ASP A 47 -10.81 -15.44 11.34
CA ASP A 47 -9.82 -14.34 11.34
C ASP A 47 -10.08 -13.32 12.47
N PRO A 48 -10.04 -13.72 13.77
CA PRO A 48 -10.29 -12.85 14.91
C PRO A 48 -9.11 -11.90 15.11
N GLN A 49 -9.38 -10.69 15.63
CA GLN A 49 -8.31 -9.79 16.08
C GLN A 49 -7.84 -10.14 17.50
N VAL A 50 -8.73 -10.69 18.33
CA VAL A 50 -8.44 -11.07 19.72
C VAL A 50 -8.98 -12.46 19.99
N ILE A 51 -8.19 -13.26 20.70
CA ILE A 51 -8.60 -14.55 21.26
C ILE A 51 -8.59 -14.44 22.79
N LEU A 52 -9.74 -14.68 23.43
CA LEU A 52 -9.86 -14.88 24.86
C LEU A 52 -9.69 -16.38 25.12
N LEU A 53 -8.61 -16.79 25.78
CA LEU A 53 -8.18 -18.18 25.79
C LEU A 53 -8.01 -18.68 27.22
N ASP A 54 -8.78 -19.69 27.61
CA ASP A 54 -8.51 -20.39 28.86
C ASP A 54 -7.20 -21.20 28.79
N VAL A 55 -6.50 -21.26 29.90
CA VAL A 55 -5.24 -22.00 30.02
C VAL A 55 -5.46 -23.48 30.29
N SER A 56 -6.47 -23.80 31.13
CA SER A 56 -6.60 -25.14 31.77
C SER A 56 -7.59 -26.03 31.03
N MET A 57 -7.41 -26.25 29.73
CA MET A 57 -8.30 -27.07 28.91
C MET A 57 -7.78 -28.52 28.78
N PRO A 58 -8.70 -29.51 28.63
CA PRO A 58 -8.33 -30.90 28.31
C PRO A 58 -7.63 -31.01 26.96
N GLN A 59 -6.81 -32.04 26.78
CA GLN A 59 -6.08 -32.41 25.55
C GLN A 59 -4.98 -31.41 25.14
N MET A 60 -5.27 -30.12 25.14
CA MET A 60 -4.32 -29.08 24.72
C MET A 60 -4.49 -27.85 25.63
N SER A 61 -3.41 -27.46 26.29
CA SER A 61 -3.42 -26.27 27.15
C SER A 61 -3.53 -24.98 26.31
N GLY A 62 -4.06 -23.91 26.91
CA GLY A 62 -4.07 -22.60 26.25
C GLY A 62 -2.68 -22.11 25.87
N TYR A 63 -1.64 -22.45 26.64
CA TYR A 63 -0.25 -22.13 26.31
C TYR A 63 0.19 -22.81 25.00
N ASP A 64 -0.20 -24.08 24.79
CA ASP A 64 0.13 -24.80 23.56
C ASP A 64 -0.63 -24.25 22.36
N VAL A 65 -1.89 -23.83 22.54
CA VAL A 65 -2.66 -23.12 21.50
C VAL A 65 -1.99 -21.81 21.13
N CYS A 66 -1.67 -20.98 22.12
CA CYS A 66 -0.98 -19.70 21.92
C CYS A 66 0.33 -19.87 21.15
N ARG A 67 1.18 -20.81 21.56
CA ARG A 67 2.45 -21.11 20.88
C ARG A 67 2.24 -21.44 19.41
N LYS A 68 1.29 -22.32 19.09
CA LYS A 68 0.95 -22.68 17.70
C LYS A 68 0.44 -21.51 16.89
N LEU A 69 -0.41 -20.66 17.49
CA LEU A 69 -0.89 -19.43 16.84
C LEU A 69 0.26 -18.48 16.51
N LYS A 70 1.22 -18.31 17.45
CA LYS A 70 2.37 -17.40 17.27
C LYS A 70 3.44 -17.93 16.32
N GLU A 71 3.53 -19.27 16.17
CA GLU A 71 4.44 -19.92 15.20
C GLU A 71 3.90 -19.88 13.77
N ASN A 72 2.59 -19.74 13.56
CA ASN A 72 1.97 -19.70 12.22
C ASN A 72 1.94 -18.26 11.66
N PRO A 73 2.56 -17.97 10.50
CA PRO A 73 2.58 -16.65 9.89
C PRO A 73 1.20 -16.02 9.64
N ASN A 74 0.15 -16.85 9.43
CA ASN A 74 -1.20 -16.38 9.18
C ASN A 74 -1.90 -15.89 10.45
N THR A 75 -1.55 -16.48 11.63
CA THR A 75 -2.24 -16.21 12.91
C THR A 75 -1.35 -15.51 13.95
N GLN A 76 -0.04 -15.38 13.72
CA GLN A 76 0.91 -14.77 14.68
C GLN A 76 0.55 -13.33 15.11
N LYS A 77 -0.18 -12.60 14.28
CA LYS A 77 -0.60 -11.20 14.56
C LYS A 77 -1.83 -11.11 15.45
N ILE A 78 -2.55 -12.22 15.64
CA ILE A 78 -3.76 -12.26 16.48
C ILE A 78 -3.34 -12.03 17.93
N ILE A 79 -4.03 -11.10 18.60
CA ILE A 79 -3.80 -10.82 20.01
C ILE A 79 -4.37 -11.97 20.84
N VAL A 80 -3.58 -12.56 21.72
CA VAL A 80 -4.03 -13.58 22.66
C VAL A 80 -4.06 -12.99 24.07
N MET A 81 -5.24 -13.04 24.70
CA MET A 81 -5.45 -12.70 26.09
C MET A 81 -5.86 -13.96 26.85
N PHE A 82 -5.07 -14.36 27.82
CA PHE A 82 -5.46 -15.47 28.71
C PHE A 82 -6.55 -15.07 29.68
N VAL A 83 -7.54 -15.92 29.86
CA VAL A 83 -8.64 -15.79 30.82
C VAL A 83 -8.67 -17.07 31.67
N SER A 84 -7.98 -17.08 32.82
CA SER A 84 -7.71 -18.34 33.54
C SER A 84 -7.88 -18.20 35.06
N ALA A 85 -8.23 -19.33 35.73
CA ALA A 85 -8.21 -19.43 37.18
C ALA A 85 -6.80 -19.37 37.78
N ARG A 86 -5.77 -19.54 36.97
CA ARG A 86 -4.37 -19.45 37.35
C ARG A 86 -3.93 -18.00 37.40
N GLY A 87 -3.32 -17.54 38.46
CA GLY A 87 -3.01 -16.13 38.66
C GLY A 87 -1.68 -15.86 39.31
N THR A 88 -0.84 -16.88 39.51
CA THR A 88 0.52 -16.69 40.10
C THR A 88 1.41 -15.89 39.14
N VAL A 89 2.45 -15.30 39.67
CA VAL A 89 3.40 -14.53 38.86
C VAL A 89 4.09 -15.43 37.84
N GLU A 90 4.41 -16.65 38.21
CA GLU A 90 5.07 -17.65 37.37
C GLU A 90 4.18 -18.02 36.17
N GLU A 91 2.90 -18.25 36.40
CA GLU A 91 1.93 -18.60 35.34
C GLU A 91 1.68 -17.45 34.36
N ARG A 92 1.63 -16.20 34.86
CA ARG A 92 1.56 -15.02 33.99
C ARG A 92 2.83 -14.86 33.17
N MET A 93 4.01 -15.07 33.76
CA MET A 93 5.28 -15.04 33.04
C MET A 93 5.34 -16.11 31.95
N GLU A 94 4.82 -17.32 32.23
CA GLU A 94 4.68 -18.36 31.21
C GLU A 94 3.79 -17.91 30.06
N GLY A 95 2.63 -17.31 30.36
CA GLY A 95 1.72 -16.75 29.35
C GLY A 95 2.40 -15.72 28.46
N TYR A 96 3.11 -14.77 29.03
CA TYR A 96 3.86 -13.78 28.23
C TYR A 96 5.00 -14.41 27.42
N SER A 97 5.66 -15.44 27.95
CA SER A 97 6.76 -16.12 27.27
C SER A 97 6.34 -16.88 26.02
N VAL A 98 5.08 -17.33 25.93
CA VAL A 98 4.50 -17.99 24.75
C VAL A 98 3.88 -17.00 23.74
N GLY A 99 3.97 -15.68 24.04
CA GLY A 99 3.58 -14.62 23.13
C GLY A 99 2.18 -14.04 23.35
N ALA A 100 1.56 -14.26 24.51
CA ALA A 100 0.31 -13.58 24.85
C ALA A 100 0.56 -12.10 25.17
N GLU A 101 -0.39 -11.25 24.85
CA GLU A 101 -0.33 -9.81 25.09
C GLU A 101 -0.93 -9.39 26.43
N ASP A 102 -1.89 -10.15 26.98
CA ASP A 102 -2.51 -9.81 28.26
C ASP A 102 -3.03 -11.05 28.99
N TYR A 103 -3.46 -10.87 30.24
CA TYR A 103 -3.90 -11.91 31.14
C TYR A 103 -5.02 -11.40 32.06
N ILE A 104 -6.10 -12.17 32.23
CA ILE A 104 -7.16 -11.95 33.21
C ILE A 104 -7.29 -13.16 34.11
N VAL A 105 -7.41 -12.93 35.43
CA VAL A 105 -7.58 -13.98 36.41
C VAL A 105 -9.07 -14.15 36.76
N LYS A 106 -9.59 -15.38 36.66
CA LYS A 106 -10.94 -15.74 37.13
C LYS A 106 -10.95 -15.82 38.67
N PRO A 107 -12.00 -15.34 39.36
CA PRO A 107 -13.13 -14.61 38.79
C PRO A 107 -12.83 -13.14 38.51
N PHE A 108 -13.27 -12.64 37.38
CA PHE A 108 -13.10 -11.26 36.95
C PHE A 108 -14.44 -10.51 36.91
N SER A 109 -14.40 -9.18 37.02
CA SER A 109 -15.56 -8.35 36.86
C SER A 109 -15.87 -8.05 35.39
N HIS A 110 -17.16 -7.81 35.08
CA HIS A 110 -17.59 -7.34 33.76
C HIS A 110 -16.80 -6.11 33.29
N ASN A 111 -16.55 -5.18 34.20
CA ASN A 111 -15.80 -3.96 33.89
C ASN A 111 -14.31 -4.24 33.57
N GLU A 112 -13.70 -5.22 34.21
CA GLU A 112 -12.29 -5.56 33.97
C GLU A 112 -12.09 -6.06 32.55
N LEU A 113 -12.91 -7.00 32.06
CA LEU A 113 -12.83 -7.51 30.70
C LEU A 113 -13.13 -6.39 29.70
N LYS A 114 -14.20 -5.60 29.91
CA LYS A 114 -14.54 -4.47 29.04
C LYS A 114 -13.41 -3.45 28.94
N LEU A 115 -12.79 -3.06 30.03
CA LEU A 115 -11.68 -2.10 30.04
C LEU A 115 -10.46 -2.65 29.30
N LYS A 116 -10.11 -3.91 29.48
CA LYS A 116 -8.99 -4.53 28.77
C LYS A 116 -9.24 -4.60 27.27
N LEU A 117 -10.44 -4.99 26.84
CA LEU A 117 -10.80 -5.01 25.41
C LEU A 117 -10.82 -3.60 24.80
N GLN A 118 -11.31 -2.60 25.55
CA GLN A 118 -11.24 -1.20 25.10
C GLN A 118 -9.80 -0.72 24.94
N HIS A 119 -8.91 -1.07 25.87
CA HIS A 119 -7.50 -0.75 25.75
C HIS A 119 -6.85 -1.43 24.53
N LEU A 120 -7.13 -2.73 24.31
CA LEU A 120 -6.64 -3.44 23.13
C LEU A 120 -7.17 -2.83 21.84
N ASN A 121 -8.45 -2.45 21.81
CA ASN A 121 -9.03 -1.76 20.65
C ASN A 121 -8.30 -0.43 20.36
N GLN A 122 -7.99 0.35 21.40
CA GLN A 122 -7.24 1.60 21.24
C GLN A 122 -5.84 1.35 20.68
N VAL A 123 -5.14 0.35 21.19
CA VAL A 123 -3.80 -0.03 20.71
C VAL A 123 -3.84 -0.47 19.23
N LEU A 124 -4.87 -1.25 18.84
CA LEU A 124 -5.04 -1.68 17.45
C LEU A 124 -5.28 -0.49 16.51
N ILE A 125 -6.15 0.45 16.91
CA ILE A 125 -6.44 1.67 16.13
C ILE A 125 -5.17 2.53 15.98
N GLU A 126 -4.43 2.73 17.06
CA GLU A 126 -3.18 3.52 17.04
C GLU A 126 -2.12 2.88 16.13
N LYS A 127 -1.96 1.54 16.23
CA LYS A 127 -1.04 0.79 15.38
C LYS A 127 -1.38 0.92 13.91
N GLU A 128 -2.64 0.74 13.53
CA GLU A 128 -3.10 0.87 12.15
C GLU A 128 -2.88 2.29 11.62
N SER A 129 -3.21 3.30 12.44
CA SER A 129 -2.97 4.70 12.09
C SER A 129 -1.48 4.99 11.84
N LEU A 130 -0.60 4.41 12.66
CA LEU A 130 0.84 4.57 12.50
C LEU A 130 1.36 3.85 11.25
N GLU A 131 0.89 2.65 10.97
CA GLU A 131 1.24 1.89 9.76
C GLU A 131 0.84 2.68 8.50
N GLN A 132 -0.37 3.26 8.48
CA GLN A 132 -0.84 4.11 7.38
C GLN A 132 0.02 5.37 7.22
N GLN A 133 0.38 6.04 8.31
CA GLN A 133 1.25 7.22 8.26
C GLN A 133 2.64 6.89 7.70
N VAL A 134 3.20 5.74 8.05
CA VAL A 134 4.48 5.26 7.51
C VAL A 134 4.36 4.99 6.01
N GLU A 135 3.29 4.35 5.56
CA GLU A 135 3.05 4.09 4.15
C GLU A 135 2.90 5.39 3.34
N ASP A 136 2.09 6.34 3.83
CA ASP A 136 1.88 7.65 3.21
C ASP A 136 3.19 8.46 3.16
N ALA A 137 3.97 8.48 4.24
CA ALA A 137 5.26 9.15 4.28
C ALA A 137 6.27 8.52 3.32
N THR A 138 6.30 7.19 3.24
CA THR A 138 7.19 6.45 2.33
C THR A 138 6.83 6.73 0.88
N SER A 139 5.54 6.70 0.54
CA SER A 139 5.04 7.05 -0.79
C SER A 139 5.39 8.49 -1.17
N THR A 140 5.19 9.43 -0.26
CA THR A 140 5.54 10.84 -0.47
C THR A 140 7.04 11.03 -0.69
N ALA A 141 7.89 10.38 0.11
CA ALA A 141 9.34 10.44 -0.05
C ALA A 141 9.79 9.84 -1.40
N PHE A 142 9.20 8.70 -1.78
CA PHE A 142 9.49 8.05 -3.06
C PHE A 142 9.11 8.96 -4.26
N ASN A 143 7.93 9.58 -4.20
CA ASN A 143 7.48 10.51 -5.23
C ASN A 143 8.36 11.76 -5.31
N ALA A 144 8.81 12.30 -4.18
CA ALA A 144 9.73 13.43 -4.15
C ALA A 144 11.11 13.08 -4.74
N MET A 145 11.63 11.89 -4.43
CA MET A 145 12.90 11.39 -5.00
C MET A 145 12.80 11.16 -6.50
N ALA A 146 11.70 10.57 -6.99
CA ALA A 146 11.45 10.36 -8.40
C ALA A 146 11.39 11.70 -9.15
N ASN A 147 10.61 12.66 -8.64
CA ASN A 147 10.50 14.00 -9.20
C ASN A 147 11.86 14.73 -9.24
N SER A 148 12.65 14.62 -8.18
CA SER A 148 13.99 15.23 -8.13
C SER A 148 14.94 14.62 -9.18
N SER A 149 14.89 13.29 -9.35
CA SER A 149 15.69 12.59 -10.37
C SER A 149 15.26 12.98 -11.80
N GLU A 150 13.95 12.99 -12.06
CA GLU A 150 13.36 13.38 -13.34
C GLU A 150 13.75 14.84 -13.68
N MET A 151 13.62 15.76 -12.71
CA MET A 151 14.01 17.15 -12.89
C MET A 151 15.52 17.31 -13.14
N GLY A 152 16.36 16.50 -12.50
CA GLY A 152 17.79 16.45 -12.77
C GLY A 152 18.12 16.11 -14.24
N GLN A 153 17.38 15.19 -14.85
CA GLN A 153 17.52 14.84 -16.26
C GLN A 153 17.14 16.02 -17.18
N ILE A 154 16.06 16.73 -16.83
CA ILE A 154 15.63 17.91 -17.57
C ILE A 154 16.68 19.03 -17.51
N VAL A 155 17.20 19.32 -16.32
CA VAL A 155 18.26 20.32 -16.14
C VAL A 155 19.50 19.97 -16.95
N ASN A 156 19.96 18.72 -16.88
CA ASN A 156 21.09 18.26 -17.68
C ASN A 156 20.84 18.42 -19.20
N TYR A 157 19.62 18.15 -19.66
CA TYR A 157 19.25 18.37 -21.06
C TYR A 157 19.30 19.86 -21.41
N ILE A 158 18.72 20.75 -20.59
CA ILE A 158 18.73 22.19 -20.83
C ILE A 158 20.15 22.78 -20.85
N GLU A 159 21.01 22.32 -19.94
CA GLU A 159 22.41 22.74 -19.93
C GLU A 159 23.16 22.31 -21.20
N HIS A 160 22.85 21.12 -21.74
CA HIS A 160 23.49 20.57 -22.93
C HIS A 160 23.00 21.22 -24.23
N ILE A 161 21.73 21.64 -24.28
CA ILE A 161 21.09 22.18 -25.50
C ILE A 161 21.81 23.40 -26.03
N GLY A 162 22.39 24.23 -25.14
CA GLY A 162 23.15 25.41 -25.49
C GLY A 162 24.51 25.13 -26.23
N SER A 163 24.96 23.87 -26.27
CA SER A 163 26.16 23.43 -26.95
C SER A 163 25.91 22.65 -28.24
N ILE A 164 24.64 22.51 -28.64
CA ILE A 164 24.24 21.75 -29.84
C ILE A 164 24.14 22.68 -31.03
N ASP A 165 24.92 22.38 -32.07
CA ASP A 165 25.06 23.22 -33.26
C ASP A 165 24.21 22.77 -34.46
N ASN A 166 23.48 21.63 -34.33
CA ASN A 166 22.64 21.14 -35.42
C ASN A 166 21.35 20.47 -34.94
N GLU A 167 20.31 20.53 -35.77
CA GLU A 167 18.96 20.08 -35.46
C GLU A 167 18.88 18.56 -35.27
N HIS A 168 19.72 17.77 -35.89
CA HIS A 168 19.74 16.32 -35.74
C HIS A 168 20.27 15.90 -34.37
N GLU A 169 21.28 16.58 -33.86
CA GLU A 169 21.79 16.37 -32.52
C GLU A 169 20.76 16.83 -31.47
N LEU A 170 20.10 17.97 -31.73
CA LEU A 170 19.01 18.45 -30.89
C LEU A 170 17.88 17.42 -30.76
N GLY A 171 17.42 16.87 -31.89
CA GLY A 171 16.35 15.85 -31.90
C GLY A 171 16.76 14.59 -31.14
N LYS A 172 18.02 14.13 -31.29
CA LYS A 172 18.52 12.96 -30.53
C LYS A 172 18.64 13.25 -29.04
N ALA A 173 19.16 14.41 -28.65
CA ALA A 173 19.30 14.81 -27.26
C ALA A 173 17.93 14.90 -26.58
N PHE A 174 16.93 15.44 -27.27
CA PHE A 174 15.54 15.52 -26.77
C PHE A 174 14.94 14.14 -26.59
N LEU A 175 15.06 13.23 -27.57
CA LEU A 175 14.57 11.86 -27.44
C LEU A 175 15.30 11.08 -26.33
N ASN A 176 16.59 11.32 -26.13
CA ASN A 176 17.35 10.70 -25.04
C ASN A 176 16.88 11.19 -23.66
N CYS A 177 16.57 12.48 -23.54
CA CYS A 177 15.98 13.03 -22.31
C CYS A 177 14.64 12.36 -21.99
N LEU A 178 13.75 12.21 -22.97
CA LEU A 178 12.48 11.52 -22.80
C LEU A 178 12.66 10.02 -22.53
N GLY A 179 13.65 9.39 -23.15
CA GLY A 179 14.02 8.00 -22.93
C GLY A 179 14.47 7.73 -21.49
N ALA A 180 15.07 8.71 -20.80
CA ALA A 180 15.45 8.61 -19.39
C ALA A 180 14.22 8.49 -18.45
N PHE A 181 13.02 8.81 -18.93
CA PHE A 181 11.73 8.62 -18.25
C PHE A 181 11.01 7.35 -18.69
N ASP A 182 11.68 6.45 -19.42
CA ASP A 182 11.09 5.25 -20.05
C ASP A 182 10.00 5.58 -21.09
N LEU A 183 10.01 6.77 -21.67
CA LEU A 183 9.02 7.20 -22.66
C LEU A 183 9.41 6.82 -24.07
N GLN A 184 8.47 6.20 -24.78
CA GLN A 184 8.55 6.00 -26.23
C GLN A 184 7.95 7.21 -26.94
N SER A 185 8.78 7.97 -27.65
CA SER A 185 8.40 9.25 -28.19
C SER A 185 8.74 9.42 -29.67
N ASN A 186 7.94 10.26 -30.32
CA ASN A 186 8.22 10.83 -31.63
C ASN A 186 8.12 12.34 -31.52
N VAL A 187 8.98 13.06 -32.18
CA VAL A 187 8.99 14.51 -32.19
C VAL A 187 9.06 15.07 -33.61
N GLU A 188 8.34 16.13 -33.85
CA GLU A 188 8.41 16.95 -35.03
C GLU A 188 8.93 18.33 -34.65
N PHE A 189 10.06 18.75 -35.24
CA PHE A 189 10.53 20.14 -35.17
C PHE A 189 10.17 20.90 -36.44
N ARG A 190 9.82 22.16 -36.29
CA ARG A 190 9.53 23.12 -37.35
C ARG A 190 10.47 24.30 -37.20
N LEU A 191 11.64 24.22 -37.88
CA LEU A 191 12.73 25.18 -37.75
C LEU A 191 13.05 25.78 -39.14
N ASP A 192 13.12 27.09 -39.23
CA ASP A 192 13.55 27.83 -40.43
C ASP A 192 12.84 27.42 -41.74
N GLY A 193 11.59 26.95 -41.64
CA GLY A 193 10.77 26.51 -42.77
C GLY A 193 10.97 25.03 -43.15
N GLU A 194 11.82 24.32 -42.45
CA GLU A 194 11.98 22.86 -42.57
C GLU A 194 11.20 22.13 -41.50
N VAL A 195 10.73 20.92 -41.81
CA VAL A 195 10.05 20.02 -40.86
C VAL A 195 10.88 18.76 -40.71
N LEU A 196 11.36 18.53 -39.50
CA LEU A 196 12.21 17.40 -39.17
C LEU A 196 11.48 16.47 -38.19
N HIS A 197 11.52 15.17 -38.49
CA HIS A 197 10.89 14.14 -37.67
C HIS A 197 11.95 13.23 -37.06
N PHE A 198 11.80 12.98 -35.75
CA PHE A 198 12.67 12.09 -35.00
C PHE A 198 11.84 11.06 -34.23
N SER A 199 12.33 9.85 -34.14
CA SER A 199 11.74 8.74 -33.42
C SER A 199 12.79 7.96 -32.64
N VAL A 200 12.46 7.44 -31.49
CA VAL A 200 13.32 6.50 -30.75
C VAL A 200 13.66 5.28 -31.61
N SER A 201 12.78 4.86 -32.51
CA SER A 201 13.03 3.77 -33.48
C SER A 201 13.88 4.16 -34.67
N GLY A 202 14.30 5.42 -34.75
CA GLY A 202 15.16 5.97 -35.82
C GLY A 202 14.38 6.67 -36.93
N VAL A 203 13.22 6.18 -37.34
CA VAL A 203 12.39 6.75 -38.42
C VAL A 203 10.94 6.86 -37.94
N CYS A 204 10.34 8.05 -38.09
CA CYS A 204 8.92 8.23 -37.86
C CYS A 204 8.09 7.49 -38.90
N SER A 205 7.10 6.75 -38.45
CA SER A 205 6.18 6.08 -39.37
C SER A 205 5.27 7.09 -40.07
N PRO A 206 4.83 6.81 -41.34
CA PRO A 206 3.94 7.71 -42.07
C PRO A 206 2.66 8.09 -41.31
N ILE A 207 2.12 7.16 -40.54
CA ILE A 207 0.92 7.40 -39.73
C ILE A 207 1.16 8.40 -38.59
N VAL A 208 2.37 8.44 -38.02
CA VAL A 208 2.73 9.41 -36.99
C VAL A 208 2.87 10.80 -37.60
N ILE A 209 3.48 10.89 -38.80
CA ILE A 209 3.61 12.16 -39.53
C ILE A 209 2.24 12.71 -39.89
N GLU A 210 1.34 11.87 -40.40
CA GLU A 210 -0.04 12.26 -40.69
C GLU A 210 -0.79 12.73 -39.43
N LEU A 211 -0.55 12.07 -38.29
CA LEU A 211 -1.14 12.46 -37.00
C LEU A 211 -0.67 13.86 -36.55
N PHE A 212 0.62 14.18 -36.69
CA PHE A 212 1.13 15.53 -36.41
C PHE A 212 0.41 16.59 -37.27
N GLU A 213 0.29 16.36 -38.56
CA GLU A 213 -0.40 17.28 -39.46
C GLU A 213 -1.91 17.45 -39.11
N MET A 214 -2.59 16.35 -38.80
CA MET A 214 -4.03 16.37 -38.47
C MET A 214 -4.32 17.13 -37.15
N LEU A 215 -3.45 17.03 -36.17
CA LEU A 215 -3.67 17.58 -34.83
C LEU A 215 -2.98 18.93 -34.60
N LYS A 216 -2.15 19.40 -35.49
CA LYS A 216 -1.41 20.66 -35.42
C LYS A 216 -2.27 21.89 -35.10
N SER A 217 -3.50 21.93 -35.62
CA SER A 217 -4.44 23.05 -35.45
C SER A 217 -5.46 22.83 -34.33
N LYS A 218 -5.47 21.68 -33.64
CA LYS A 218 -6.55 21.29 -32.74
C LYS A 218 -6.32 21.61 -31.26
N GLY A 219 -5.24 22.30 -30.90
CA GLY A 219 -4.95 22.70 -29.52
C GLY A 219 -3.60 22.19 -29.04
N ARG A 220 -3.26 22.58 -27.80
CA ARG A 220 -1.92 22.32 -27.24
C ARG A 220 -1.73 20.90 -26.73
N LEU A 221 -2.78 20.26 -26.22
CA LEU A 221 -2.69 18.97 -25.55
C LEU A 221 -3.83 18.06 -25.98
N HIS A 222 -3.49 16.85 -26.39
CA HIS A 222 -4.45 15.80 -26.75
C HIS A 222 -4.06 14.51 -26.06
N GLU A 223 -4.92 14.00 -25.19
CA GLU A 223 -4.75 12.71 -24.53
C GLU A 223 -5.72 11.69 -25.14
N PHE A 224 -5.21 10.50 -25.46
CA PHE A 224 -6.01 9.41 -26.02
C PHE A 224 -5.40 8.05 -25.67
N SER A 225 -6.14 7.27 -24.84
CA SER A 225 -5.63 6.06 -24.23
C SER A 225 -4.32 6.37 -23.48
N ASN A 226 -3.31 5.53 -23.59
CA ASN A 226 -1.98 5.71 -22.99
C ASN A 226 -1.05 6.63 -23.80
N ARG A 227 -1.58 7.54 -24.58
CA ARG A 227 -0.82 8.44 -25.45
C ARG A 227 -1.13 9.88 -25.17
N ILE A 228 -0.14 10.73 -25.37
CA ILE A 228 -0.29 12.17 -25.27
C ILE A 228 0.41 12.83 -26.44
N LEU A 229 -0.28 13.77 -27.09
CA LEU A 229 0.29 14.65 -28.08
C LEU A 229 0.31 16.07 -27.53
N VAL A 230 1.47 16.70 -27.56
CA VAL A 230 1.69 18.08 -27.15
C VAL A 230 2.13 18.89 -28.35
N ASN A 231 1.42 20.00 -28.64
CA ASN A 231 1.69 20.87 -29.78
C ASN A 231 2.09 22.27 -29.31
N TYR A 232 3.22 22.73 -29.81
CA TYR A 232 3.64 24.12 -29.76
C TYR A 232 4.03 24.60 -31.16
N GLU A 233 4.28 25.89 -31.33
CA GLU A 233 4.54 26.49 -32.63
C GLU A 233 5.75 25.82 -33.36
N MET A 234 6.83 25.56 -32.63
CA MET A 234 8.09 25.03 -33.19
C MET A 234 8.23 23.52 -33.00
N ILE A 235 7.40 22.88 -32.18
CA ILE A 235 7.56 21.47 -31.82
C ILE A 235 6.21 20.78 -31.63
N SER A 236 6.08 19.56 -32.10
CA SER A 236 5.03 18.62 -31.70
C SER A 236 5.65 17.34 -31.17
N LEU A 237 5.17 16.88 -30.04
CA LEU A 237 5.68 15.70 -29.33
C LEU A 237 4.55 14.69 -29.13
N LEU A 238 4.75 13.46 -29.57
CA LEU A 238 3.86 12.33 -29.36
C LEU A 238 4.53 11.30 -28.45
N ILE A 239 3.96 11.07 -27.28
CA ILE A 239 4.33 9.97 -26.38
C ILE A 239 3.36 8.81 -26.59
N LEU A 240 3.90 7.58 -26.66
CA LEU A 240 3.13 6.39 -27.01
C LEU A 240 2.77 5.50 -25.82
N ASN A 241 3.40 5.73 -24.66
CA ASN A 241 3.34 4.85 -23.50
C ASN A 241 3.26 5.60 -22.16
N MET A 242 2.31 6.52 -22.04
CA MET A 242 2.05 7.17 -20.76
C MET A 242 1.66 6.13 -19.68
N PRO A 243 2.11 6.30 -18.41
CA PRO A 243 1.81 5.36 -17.34
C PRO A 243 0.33 5.45 -16.92
N GLU A 244 -0.50 4.49 -17.34
CA GLU A 244 -1.95 4.47 -17.01
C GLU A 244 -2.24 3.96 -15.59
N GLN A 245 -1.36 3.09 -15.06
CA GLN A 245 -1.58 2.43 -13.77
C GLN A 245 -1.12 3.27 -12.56
N ASP A 246 -0.43 4.38 -12.79
CA ASP A 246 0.11 5.26 -11.77
C ASP A 246 -0.28 6.73 -12.09
N PRO A 247 -1.42 7.20 -11.52
CA PRO A 247 -1.90 8.56 -11.77
C PRO A 247 -0.92 9.65 -11.35
N ASP A 248 -0.15 9.44 -10.30
CA ASP A 248 0.83 10.41 -9.80
C ASP A 248 2.02 10.52 -10.77
N LYS A 249 2.54 9.40 -11.23
CA LYS A 249 3.59 9.36 -12.26
C LYS A 249 3.07 9.94 -13.58
N HIS A 250 1.83 9.62 -13.97
CA HIS A 250 1.20 10.17 -15.17
C HIS A 250 1.14 11.70 -15.13
N GLY A 251 0.64 12.28 -14.03
CA GLY A 251 0.54 13.73 -13.84
C GLY A 251 1.91 14.40 -13.88
N ARG A 252 2.88 13.86 -13.16
CA ARG A 252 4.26 14.35 -13.12
C ARG A 252 4.93 14.34 -14.49
N ILE A 253 4.86 13.24 -15.20
CA ILE A 253 5.43 13.09 -16.56
C ILE A 253 4.76 14.08 -17.53
N ARG A 254 3.43 14.23 -17.48
CA ARG A 254 2.72 15.22 -18.30
C ARG A 254 3.25 16.64 -18.07
N ASP A 255 3.44 17.02 -16.83
CA ASP A 255 3.92 18.37 -16.47
C ASP A 255 5.38 18.55 -16.95
N HIS A 256 6.24 17.55 -16.81
CA HIS A 256 7.61 17.58 -17.33
C HIS A 256 7.65 17.70 -18.87
N ILE A 257 6.81 16.95 -19.57
CA ILE A 257 6.70 17.02 -21.04
C ILE A 257 6.26 18.43 -21.46
N CYS A 258 5.22 18.98 -20.83
CA CYS A 258 4.75 20.34 -21.12
C CYS A 258 5.84 21.38 -20.89
N PHE A 259 6.64 21.23 -19.83
CA PHE A 259 7.76 22.12 -19.54
C PHE A 259 8.89 22.00 -20.57
N LEU A 260 9.23 20.77 -21.01
CA LEU A 260 10.31 20.54 -21.98
C LEU A 260 10.02 21.12 -23.38
N VAL A 261 8.74 21.24 -23.75
CA VAL A 261 8.33 21.72 -25.10
C VAL A 261 7.86 23.17 -25.10
N SER A 262 7.76 23.82 -23.93
CA SER A 262 7.37 25.25 -23.80
C SER A 262 8.54 26.19 -23.97
#